data_c61d19068743c2887581fee64f119dab
#
_entry.id   c61d19068743c2887581fee64f119dab
#
_cell.length_a   1.000
_cell.length_b   1.000
_cell.length_c   1.000
_cell.angle_alpha   90.00
_cell.angle_beta   90.00
_cell.angle_gamma   90.00
#
_symmetry.space_group_name_H-M   'P 1'
#
loop_
_entity.id
_entity.type
_entity.pdbx_description
1 polymer ?
#
loop_
_entity_poly.entity_id
_entity_poly.type
_entity_poly.pdbx_seq_one_letter_code
_entity_poly.pdbx_strand_id
1 'polypeptide(L)'
;MRYKDLYYEWRSDPEQFWMHAAKNINWVKFPTFALDDTKKPFYRWFPDGEVNTCYNAIDRHVIDGKGEKIAIIYDSAIRGIKEKISYKQLLKKVTKFAHALSTAGISKGDRVIIYMPMIPEAIVSMLACARIGAIHSVVFGGFASNELAVRIDDAKPKAIIAGSCGVEPTGIIPYKPLLDKAIDQAEHSPNFCVIFQRDELQAPLVVGRDYEWDDFQKDSTEIPCVPVLGSDPLYILYTSGTTGQPKGVVRPTAGHLVSLMWTMKNFFGADPDDVFWACLLYTSPSPRDRTRSRMPSSA
;
A
#
# COMPACT_ATOMS: atom_id res chain seq x y z
N MET A 1 -13.84 -23.29 -12.47
CA MET A 1 -13.38 -23.26 -13.90
C MET A 1 -11.95 -23.76 -13.93
N ARG A 2 -11.55 -24.60 -14.89
CA ARG A 2 -10.17 -25.12 -14.97
C ARG A 2 -9.26 -24.08 -15.60
N TYR A 3 -7.96 -24.09 -15.29
CA TYR A 3 -6.96 -23.18 -15.86
C TYR A 3 -7.01 -23.09 -17.39
N LYS A 4 -7.14 -24.23 -18.05
CA LYS A 4 -7.21 -24.30 -19.53
C LYS A 4 -8.39 -23.49 -20.08
N ASP A 5 -9.54 -23.55 -19.42
CA ASP A 5 -10.76 -22.87 -19.86
C ASP A 5 -10.58 -21.34 -19.77
N LEU A 6 -10.02 -20.86 -18.65
CA LEU A 6 -9.67 -19.44 -18.45
C LEU A 6 -8.62 -18.96 -19.45
N TYR A 7 -7.60 -19.78 -19.72
CA TYR A 7 -6.55 -19.41 -20.67
C TYR A 7 -7.08 -19.27 -22.10
N TYR A 8 -7.95 -20.17 -22.53
CA TYR A 8 -8.56 -20.09 -23.87
C TYR A 8 -9.55 -18.95 -23.99
N GLU A 9 -10.34 -18.66 -22.95
CA GLU A 9 -11.23 -17.49 -22.90
C GLU A 9 -10.42 -16.20 -23.05
N TRP A 10 -9.40 -16.01 -22.21
CA TRP A 10 -8.51 -14.86 -22.32
C TRP A 10 -7.85 -14.75 -23.71
N ARG A 11 -7.37 -15.85 -24.26
CA ARG A 11 -6.66 -15.85 -25.54
C ARG A 11 -7.58 -15.54 -26.72
N SER A 12 -8.83 -15.93 -26.66
CA SER A 12 -9.81 -15.69 -27.75
C SER A 12 -10.24 -14.24 -27.81
N ASP A 13 -10.45 -13.59 -26.68
CA ASP A 13 -10.84 -12.18 -26.58
C ASP A 13 -10.32 -11.56 -25.26
N PRO A 14 -9.06 -11.07 -25.24
CA PRO A 14 -8.48 -10.47 -24.04
C PRO A 14 -9.24 -9.23 -23.55
N GLU A 15 -9.80 -8.46 -24.49
CA GLU A 15 -10.56 -7.25 -24.16
C GLU A 15 -11.83 -7.59 -23.39
N GLN A 16 -12.63 -8.50 -23.91
CA GLN A 16 -13.87 -8.93 -23.25
C GLN A 16 -13.58 -9.64 -21.93
N PHE A 17 -12.52 -10.45 -21.88
CA PHE A 17 -12.09 -11.13 -20.65
C PHE A 17 -11.83 -10.16 -19.50
N TRP A 18 -11.02 -9.13 -19.74
CA TRP A 18 -10.69 -8.14 -18.71
C TRP A 18 -11.86 -7.21 -18.40
N MET A 19 -12.68 -6.85 -19.39
CA MET A 19 -13.92 -6.11 -19.14
C MET A 19 -14.92 -6.93 -18.29
N HIS A 20 -14.95 -8.26 -18.46
CA HIS A 20 -15.73 -9.13 -17.58
C HIS A 20 -15.16 -9.16 -16.15
N ALA A 21 -13.84 -9.30 -16.00
CA ALA A 21 -13.18 -9.24 -14.69
C ALA A 21 -13.45 -7.91 -13.95
N ALA A 22 -13.47 -6.80 -14.69
CA ALA A 22 -13.74 -5.46 -14.16
C ALA A 22 -15.13 -5.32 -13.52
N LYS A 23 -16.13 -6.16 -13.88
CA LYS A 23 -17.45 -6.16 -13.26
C LYS A 23 -17.47 -6.51 -11.76
N ASN A 24 -16.37 -7.10 -11.24
CA ASN A 24 -16.24 -7.41 -9.82
C ASN A 24 -15.76 -6.22 -8.97
N ILE A 25 -15.50 -5.09 -9.60
CA ILE A 25 -15.08 -3.84 -8.97
C ILE A 25 -16.25 -2.86 -8.93
N ASN A 26 -16.37 -2.12 -7.84
CA ASN A 26 -17.30 -1.01 -7.74
C ASN A 26 -16.66 0.24 -8.33
N TRP A 27 -17.16 0.66 -9.48
CA TRP A 27 -16.70 1.84 -10.20
C TRP A 27 -17.60 3.06 -9.90
N VAL A 28 -17.01 4.23 -9.93
CA VAL A 28 -17.75 5.51 -10.01
C VAL A 28 -18.24 5.71 -11.45
N LYS A 29 -17.35 5.44 -12.42
CA LYS A 29 -17.68 5.39 -13.84
C LYS A 29 -17.07 4.11 -14.42
N PHE A 30 -17.90 3.20 -14.94
CA PHE A 30 -17.42 1.96 -15.56
C PHE A 30 -16.64 2.28 -16.85
N PRO A 31 -15.48 1.63 -17.10
CA PRO A 31 -14.68 1.87 -18.29
C PRO A 31 -15.39 1.38 -19.56
N THR A 32 -15.11 2.03 -20.68
CA THR A 32 -15.65 1.61 -21.99
C THR A 32 -14.78 0.57 -22.70
N PHE A 33 -13.49 0.46 -22.31
CA PHE A 33 -12.56 -0.53 -22.83
C PHE A 33 -11.49 -0.88 -21.79
N ALA A 34 -10.88 -2.06 -21.93
CA ALA A 34 -9.89 -2.56 -20.96
C ALA A 34 -8.49 -2.00 -21.21
N LEU A 35 -8.02 -1.99 -22.45
CA LEU A 35 -6.64 -1.68 -22.78
C LEU A 35 -6.51 -0.60 -23.85
N ASP A 36 -5.82 0.48 -23.53
CA ASP A 36 -5.32 1.46 -24.50
C ASP A 36 -3.84 1.15 -24.81
N ASP A 37 -3.59 0.70 -26.01
CA ASP A 37 -2.26 0.37 -26.56
C ASP A 37 -1.75 1.38 -27.60
N THR A 38 -2.41 2.53 -27.75
CA THR A 38 -2.09 3.57 -28.74
C THR A 38 -0.70 4.20 -28.52
N LYS A 39 -0.18 4.13 -27.29
CA LYS A 39 1.14 4.68 -26.93
C LYS A 39 2.14 3.59 -26.52
N LYS A 40 2.20 2.49 -27.28
CA LYS A 40 3.19 1.42 -27.04
C LYS A 40 4.61 1.98 -26.89
N PRO A 41 5.40 1.47 -25.94
CA PRO A 41 5.16 0.36 -25.04
C PRO A 41 4.43 0.75 -23.71
N PHE A 42 3.90 1.94 -23.62
CA PHE A 42 3.22 2.46 -22.42
C PHE A 42 1.73 2.15 -22.49
N TYR A 43 1.36 0.98 -22.03
CA TYR A 43 -0.03 0.50 -21.98
C TYR A 43 -0.80 1.12 -20.83
N ARG A 44 -2.08 1.47 -21.05
CA ARG A 44 -2.98 2.00 -20.03
C ARG A 44 -4.21 1.11 -19.90
N TRP A 45 -4.43 0.59 -18.70
CA TRP A 45 -5.55 -0.28 -18.39
C TRP A 45 -6.73 0.52 -17.84
N PHE A 46 -7.93 0.32 -18.40
CA PHE A 46 -9.18 0.97 -18.01
C PHE A 46 -9.05 2.50 -17.87
N PRO A 47 -8.48 3.21 -18.83
CA PRO A 47 -8.02 4.59 -18.66
C PRO A 47 -9.15 5.61 -18.50
N ASP A 48 -10.36 5.32 -19.02
CA ASP A 48 -11.55 6.18 -18.97
C ASP A 48 -12.52 5.83 -17.83
N GLY A 49 -12.20 4.79 -17.06
CA GLY A 49 -12.93 4.43 -15.87
C GLY A 49 -12.55 5.31 -14.67
N GLU A 50 -13.48 5.53 -13.74
CA GLU A 50 -13.23 6.21 -12.48
C GLU A 50 -13.52 5.27 -11.31
N VAL A 51 -12.58 5.18 -10.36
CA VAL A 51 -12.64 4.22 -9.27
C VAL A 51 -11.91 4.79 -8.04
N ASN A 52 -12.14 4.20 -6.88
CA ASN A 52 -11.28 4.41 -5.70
C ASN A 52 -10.94 3.06 -5.07
N THR A 53 -9.66 2.83 -4.84
CA THR A 53 -9.17 1.57 -4.27
C THR A 53 -9.58 1.39 -2.81
N CYS A 54 -9.56 2.46 -2.01
CA CYS A 54 -10.00 2.40 -0.61
C CYS A 54 -11.49 2.03 -0.51
N TYR A 55 -12.34 2.62 -1.34
CA TYR A 55 -13.77 2.26 -1.41
C TYR A 55 -13.95 0.75 -1.66
N ASN A 56 -13.23 0.22 -2.63
CA ASN A 56 -13.30 -1.20 -2.97
C ASN A 56 -12.73 -2.11 -1.89
N ALA A 57 -11.74 -1.65 -1.14
CA ALA A 57 -11.13 -2.42 -0.07
C ALA A 57 -11.93 -2.40 1.24
N ILE A 58 -12.67 -1.33 1.54
CA ILE A 58 -13.31 -1.15 2.84
C ILE A 58 -14.80 -0.77 2.72
N ASP A 59 -15.12 0.38 2.12
CA ASP A 59 -16.44 1.00 2.19
C ASP A 59 -17.53 0.07 1.69
N ARG A 60 -17.34 -0.57 0.53
CA ARG A 60 -18.31 -1.48 -0.06
C ARG A 60 -18.69 -2.62 0.90
N HIS A 61 -17.72 -3.13 1.67
CA HIS A 61 -17.97 -4.23 2.61
C HIS A 61 -18.80 -3.77 3.81
N VAL A 62 -18.60 -2.54 4.27
CA VAL A 62 -19.43 -1.97 5.34
C VAL A 62 -20.85 -1.69 4.82
N ILE A 63 -20.99 -1.14 3.61
CA ILE A 63 -22.28 -0.87 2.94
C ILE A 63 -23.04 -2.17 2.70
N ASP A 64 -22.34 -3.24 2.31
CA ASP A 64 -22.90 -4.59 2.08
C ASP A 64 -23.26 -5.34 3.40
N GLY A 65 -23.24 -4.66 4.56
CA GLY A 65 -23.58 -5.24 5.85
C GLY A 65 -22.51 -6.11 6.48
N LYS A 66 -21.28 -6.08 5.95
CA LYS A 66 -20.14 -6.89 6.45
C LYS A 66 -19.23 -6.11 7.41
N GLY A 67 -19.71 -4.98 7.95
CA GLY A 67 -18.92 -4.09 8.78
C GLY A 67 -18.29 -4.73 10.01
N GLU A 68 -18.95 -5.71 10.62
CA GLU A 68 -18.46 -6.42 11.82
C GLU A 68 -17.53 -7.60 11.47
N LYS A 69 -17.37 -7.97 10.16
CA LYS A 69 -16.38 -8.99 9.77
C LYS A 69 -14.97 -8.46 9.96
N ILE A 70 -14.06 -9.39 10.29
CA ILE A 70 -12.63 -9.05 10.50
C ILE A 70 -11.98 -8.75 9.16
N ALA A 71 -11.43 -7.55 9.05
CA ALA A 71 -10.66 -7.09 7.90
C ALA A 71 -9.16 -7.37 8.06
N ILE A 72 -8.63 -7.22 9.30
CA ILE A 72 -7.21 -7.40 9.60
C ILE A 72 -7.07 -8.24 10.87
N ILE A 73 -6.17 -9.21 10.82
CA ILE A 73 -5.63 -9.89 12.00
C ILE A 73 -4.18 -9.46 12.12
N TYR A 74 -3.86 -8.69 13.15
CA TYR A 74 -2.50 -8.33 13.51
C TYR A 74 -2.01 -9.28 14.60
N ASP A 75 -0.91 -9.98 14.31
CA ASP A 75 -0.30 -10.93 15.24
C ASP A 75 1.21 -10.66 15.29
N SER A 76 1.69 -10.21 16.45
CA SER A 76 3.10 -9.93 16.69
C SER A 76 3.61 -10.81 17.83
N ALA A 77 4.23 -11.93 17.48
CA ALA A 77 4.77 -12.89 18.45
C ALA A 77 5.85 -12.24 19.35
N ILE A 78 6.65 -11.33 18.81
CA ILE A 78 7.73 -10.62 19.54
C ILE A 78 7.14 -9.73 20.63
N ARG A 79 5.99 -9.08 20.37
CA ARG A 79 5.30 -8.20 21.32
C ARG A 79 4.27 -8.93 22.18
N GLY A 80 3.93 -10.17 21.86
CA GLY A 80 2.82 -10.89 22.48
C GLY A 80 1.45 -10.26 22.22
N ILE A 81 1.31 -9.48 21.14
CA ILE A 81 0.08 -8.76 20.79
C ILE A 81 -0.64 -9.48 19.66
N LYS A 82 -1.95 -9.66 19.87
CA LYS A 82 -2.87 -10.15 18.85
C LYS A 82 -4.11 -9.27 18.82
N GLU A 83 -4.38 -8.65 17.67
CA GLU A 83 -5.51 -7.73 17.49
C GLU A 83 -6.32 -8.14 16.25
N LYS A 84 -7.65 -8.00 16.36
CA LYS A 84 -8.59 -8.18 15.25
C LYS A 84 -9.30 -6.86 14.99
N ILE A 85 -9.21 -6.36 13.77
CA ILE A 85 -9.81 -5.09 13.34
C ILE A 85 -10.92 -5.41 12.35
N SER A 86 -12.16 -5.01 12.66
CA SER A 86 -13.29 -5.18 11.75
C SER A 86 -13.25 -4.15 10.61
N TYR A 87 -13.99 -4.41 9.51
CA TYR A 87 -14.14 -3.43 8.41
C TYR A 87 -14.65 -2.07 8.89
N LYS A 88 -15.61 -2.06 9.83
CA LYS A 88 -16.15 -0.82 10.41
C LYS A 88 -15.11 -0.05 11.23
N GLN A 89 -14.31 -0.76 12.03
CA GLN A 89 -13.22 -0.14 12.79
C GLN A 89 -12.12 0.39 11.85
N LEU A 90 -11.77 -0.38 10.83
CA LEU A 90 -10.78 0.04 9.83
C LEU A 90 -11.28 1.26 9.05
N LEU A 91 -12.55 1.28 8.62
CA LEU A 91 -13.16 2.43 7.96
C LEU A 91 -13.02 3.69 8.81
N LYS A 92 -13.39 3.61 10.10
CA LYS A 92 -13.28 4.73 11.03
C LYS A 92 -11.84 5.25 11.17
N LYS A 93 -10.85 4.36 11.32
CA LYS A 93 -9.43 4.73 11.40
C LYS A 93 -8.97 5.41 10.10
N VAL A 94 -9.28 4.81 8.95
CA VAL A 94 -8.86 5.31 7.63
C VAL A 94 -9.49 6.64 7.28
N THR A 95 -10.80 6.83 7.51
CA THR A 95 -11.50 8.08 7.19
C THR A 95 -10.97 9.25 8.02
N LYS A 96 -10.73 9.03 9.32
CA LYS A 96 -10.16 10.06 10.21
C LYS A 96 -8.76 10.48 9.75
N PHE A 97 -7.89 9.51 9.51
CA PHE A 97 -6.52 9.80 9.08
C PHE A 97 -6.47 10.44 7.69
N ALA A 98 -7.33 10.01 6.76
CA ALA A 98 -7.48 10.63 5.45
C ALA A 98 -7.94 12.10 5.54
N HIS A 99 -8.89 12.40 6.44
CA HIS A 99 -9.33 13.78 6.70
C HIS A 99 -8.17 14.62 7.24
N ALA A 100 -7.40 14.13 8.22
CA ALA A 100 -6.23 14.83 8.75
C ALA A 100 -5.21 15.14 7.66
N LEU A 101 -4.87 14.16 6.80
CA LEU A 101 -3.96 14.37 5.67
C LEU A 101 -4.49 15.43 4.71
N SER A 102 -5.79 15.38 4.37
CA SER A 102 -6.42 16.37 3.48
C SER A 102 -6.41 17.78 4.07
N THR A 103 -6.71 17.90 5.36
CA THR A 103 -6.68 19.19 6.08
C THR A 103 -5.26 19.76 6.16
N ALA A 104 -4.24 18.90 6.26
CA ALA A 104 -2.83 19.29 6.22
C ALA A 104 -2.32 19.61 4.80
N GLY A 105 -3.19 19.59 3.78
CA GLY A 105 -2.86 20.01 2.41
C GLY A 105 -2.42 18.86 1.48
N ILE A 106 -2.59 17.60 1.87
CA ILE A 106 -2.39 16.47 0.96
C ILE A 106 -3.62 16.30 0.08
N SER A 107 -3.41 16.20 -1.21
CA SER A 107 -4.46 16.11 -2.22
C SER A 107 -4.15 15.03 -3.27
N LYS A 108 -5.09 14.82 -4.18
CA LYS A 108 -4.94 13.89 -5.31
C LYS A 108 -3.63 14.16 -6.08
N GLY A 109 -2.85 13.12 -6.29
CA GLY A 109 -1.57 13.17 -7.01
C GLY A 109 -0.35 13.54 -6.16
N ASP A 110 -0.53 13.97 -4.92
CA ASP A 110 0.58 14.22 -4.00
C ASP A 110 1.19 12.89 -3.54
N ARG A 111 2.53 12.87 -3.33
CA ARG A 111 3.24 11.69 -2.85
C ARG A 111 3.40 11.74 -1.35
N VAL A 112 3.22 10.58 -0.72
CA VAL A 112 3.40 10.37 0.72
C VAL A 112 4.28 9.13 0.91
N ILE A 113 5.40 9.24 1.62
CA ILE A 113 6.22 8.10 2.00
C ILE A 113 5.69 7.53 3.32
N ILE A 114 5.61 6.22 3.41
CA ILE A 114 5.25 5.47 4.61
C ILE A 114 6.47 4.66 5.04
N TYR A 115 7.13 5.11 6.12
CA TYR A 115 8.32 4.48 6.71
C TYR A 115 7.96 3.87 8.05
N MET A 116 7.29 2.72 8.01
CA MET A 116 6.73 2.05 9.17
C MET A 116 7.09 0.56 9.21
N PRO A 117 7.10 -0.07 10.39
CA PRO A 117 7.09 -1.51 10.49
C PRO A 117 5.73 -2.07 10.04
N MET A 118 5.60 -3.40 9.99
CA MET A 118 4.36 -4.09 9.63
C MET A 118 3.35 -4.04 10.79
N ILE A 119 2.68 -2.89 10.92
CA ILE A 119 1.66 -2.60 11.92
C ILE A 119 0.36 -2.13 11.25
N PRO A 120 -0.79 -2.19 11.92
CA PRO A 120 -2.07 -1.75 11.37
C PRO A 120 -2.06 -0.31 10.84
N GLU A 121 -1.32 0.59 11.48
CA GLU A 121 -1.20 2.00 11.11
C GLU A 121 -0.55 2.18 9.72
N ALA A 122 0.32 1.27 9.30
CA ALA A 122 0.87 1.29 7.94
C ALA A 122 -0.23 1.03 6.89
N ILE A 123 -1.14 0.08 7.17
CA ILE A 123 -2.30 -0.21 6.29
C ILE A 123 -3.28 0.97 6.30
N VAL A 124 -3.55 1.55 7.47
CA VAL A 124 -4.37 2.76 7.60
C VAL A 124 -3.80 3.90 6.75
N SER A 125 -2.50 4.11 6.80
CA SER A 125 -1.80 5.15 6.02
C SER A 125 -1.93 4.93 4.51
N MET A 126 -1.71 3.68 4.03
CA MET A 126 -1.87 3.34 2.61
C MET A 126 -3.29 3.59 2.11
N LEU A 127 -4.28 3.13 2.88
CA LEU A 127 -5.69 3.27 2.52
C LEU A 127 -6.19 4.71 2.63
N ALA A 128 -5.68 5.48 3.60
CA ALA A 128 -5.99 6.91 3.72
C ALA A 128 -5.46 7.70 2.52
N CYS A 129 -4.22 7.44 2.06
CA CYS A 129 -3.70 8.02 0.83
C CYS A 129 -4.57 7.65 -0.38
N ALA A 130 -4.90 6.36 -0.55
CA ALA A 130 -5.75 5.91 -1.64
C ALA A 130 -7.15 6.54 -1.58
N ARG A 131 -7.70 6.79 -0.38
CA ARG A 131 -9.00 7.43 -0.19
C ARG A 131 -9.08 8.81 -0.78
N ILE A 132 -8.04 9.62 -0.59
CA ILE A 132 -7.97 11.00 -1.09
C ILE A 132 -7.28 11.12 -2.46
N GLY A 133 -6.92 10.00 -3.09
CA GLY A 133 -6.23 9.96 -4.38
C GLY A 133 -4.75 10.37 -4.32
N ALA A 134 -4.15 10.40 -3.14
CA ALA A 134 -2.71 10.59 -2.96
C ALA A 134 -1.94 9.30 -3.29
N ILE A 135 -0.70 9.47 -3.73
CA ILE A 135 0.18 8.38 -4.15
C ILE A 135 1.08 7.98 -2.97
N HIS A 136 0.91 6.78 -2.44
CA HIS A 136 1.78 6.34 -1.35
C HIS A 136 3.01 5.57 -1.86
N SER A 137 4.09 5.63 -1.10
CA SER A 137 5.27 4.79 -1.29
C SER A 137 5.68 4.19 0.03
N VAL A 138 5.52 2.88 0.17
CA VAL A 138 5.95 2.16 1.38
C VAL A 138 7.42 1.86 1.28
N VAL A 139 8.17 2.32 2.27
CA VAL A 139 9.59 2.03 2.46
C VAL A 139 9.72 1.12 3.66
N PHE A 140 10.44 0.02 3.49
CA PHE A 140 10.64 -0.93 4.58
C PHE A 140 11.26 -0.23 5.80
N GLY A 141 10.60 -0.38 6.94
CA GLY A 141 11.07 0.19 8.20
C GLY A 141 12.41 -0.42 8.61
N GLY A 142 13.35 0.43 9.02
CA GLY A 142 14.70 0.00 9.35
C GLY A 142 15.70 0.10 8.19
N PHE A 143 15.29 0.52 6.99
CA PHE A 143 16.23 0.89 5.94
C PHE A 143 17.18 1.99 6.42
N ALA A 144 18.44 1.90 6.01
CA ALA A 144 19.44 2.91 6.29
C ALA A 144 19.03 4.29 5.75
N SER A 145 19.49 5.35 6.41
CA SER A 145 19.10 6.73 6.08
C SER A 145 19.38 7.12 4.63
N ASN A 146 20.52 6.68 4.05
CA ASN A 146 20.84 6.94 2.64
C ASN A 146 19.83 6.31 1.67
N GLU A 147 19.35 5.11 1.98
CA GLU A 147 18.34 4.43 1.17
C GLU A 147 16.98 5.15 1.20
N LEU A 148 16.62 5.71 2.34
CA LEU A 148 15.42 6.52 2.48
C LEU A 148 15.60 7.89 1.80
N ALA A 149 16.77 8.54 1.92
CA ALA A 149 17.07 9.83 1.29
C ALA A 149 16.92 9.76 -0.25
N VAL A 150 17.48 8.73 -0.89
CA VAL A 150 17.33 8.54 -2.35
C VAL A 150 15.85 8.45 -2.77
N ARG A 151 15.00 7.80 -1.96
CA ARG A 151 13.56 7.69 -2.24
C ARG A 151 12.82 8.99 -1.96
N ILE A 152 13.27 9.79 -1.01
CA ILE A 152 12.75 11.15 -0.76
C ILE A 152 13.04 12.02 -1.96
N ASP A 153 14.26 12.00 -2.51
CA ASP A 153 14.65 12.82 -3.64
C ASP A 153 13.94 12.42 -4.94
N ASP A 154 13.73 11.12 -5.15
CA ASP A 154 13.05 10.62 -6.36
C ASP A 154 11.52 10.86 -6.29
N ALA A 155 10.86 10.47 -5.19
CA ALA A 155 9.42 10.60 -5.04
C ALA A 155 8.97 12.04 -4.77
N LYS A 156 9.81 12.87 -4.16
CA LYS A 156 9.52 14.24 -3.70
C LYS A 156 8.21 14.29 -2.90
N PRO A 157 8.13 13.58 -1.76
CA PRO A 157 6.92 13.48 -0.98
C PRO A 157 6.58 14.82 -0.30
N LYS A 158 5.28 15.16 -0.24
CA LYS A 158 4.82 16.27 0.60
C LYS A 158 4.85 15.91 2.07
N ALA A 159 4.62 14.66 2.42
CA ALA A 159 4.64 14.18 3.81
C ALA A 159 5.32 12.83 3.93
N ILE A 160 5.86 12.57 5.13
CA ILE A 160 6.36 11.25 5.52
C ILE A 160 5.61 10.80 6.77
N ILE A 161 5.08 9.59 6.74
CA ILE A 161 4.42 8.94 7.87
C ILE A 161 5.36 7.87 8.38
N ALA A 162 5.75 7.91 9.65
CA ALA A 162 6.75 6.99 10.20
C ALA A 162 6.34 6.44 11.56
N GLY A 163 6.88 5.27 11.91
CA GLY A 163 6.87 4.78 13.28
C GLY A 163 8.06 5.32 14.06
N SER A 164 7.93 5.45 15.39
CA SER A 164 9.06 5.83 16.25
C SER A 164 10.16 4.78 16.27
N CYS A 165 9.78 3.49 16.20
CA CYS A 165 10.70 2.35 16.19
C CYS A 165 10.14 1.11 15.50
N GLY A 166 11.04 0.20 15.13
CA GLY A 166 10.77 -1.21 14.84
C GLY A 166 11.11 -2.09 16.05
N VAL A 167 10.44 -3.23 16.16
CA VAL A 167 10.75 -4.27 17.15
C VAL A 167 11.11 -5.55 16.41
N GLU A 168 12.35 -6.00 16.57
CA GLU A 168 12.88 -7.19 15.94
C GLU A 168 13.38 -8.19 17.00
N PRO A 169 13.61 -9.46 16.66
CA PRO A 169 14.17 -10.44 17.60
C PRO A 169 15.50 -10.01 18.24
N THR A 170 16.25 -9.18 17.55
CA THR A 170 17.56 -8.68 17.99
C THR A 170 17.48 -7.41 18.84
N GLY A 171 16.31 -6.79 18.95
CA GLY A 171 16.09 -5.58 19.75
C GLY A 171 15.24 -4.52 19.08
N ILE A 172 15.20 -3.34 19.68
CA ILE A 172 14.45 -2.19 19.20
C ILE A 172 15.32 -1.38 18.24
N ILE A 173 14.79 -1.09 17.06
CA ILE A 173 15.44 -0.25 16.05
C ILE A 173 14.76 1.13 16.07
N PRO A 174 15.46 2.20 16.47
CA PRO A 174 14.91 3.55 16.44
C PRO A 174 14.80 4.06 15.00
N TYR A 175 13.57 4.25 14.48
CA TYR A 175 13.36 4.72 13.12
C TYR A 175 13.48 6.23 12.99
N LYS A 176 13.09 6.98 14.02
CA LYS A 176 13.10 8.45 13.96
C LYS A 176 14.49 9.04 13.69
N PRO A 177 15.58 8.60 14.33
CA PRO A 177 16.93 9.08 14.00
C PRO A 177 17.35 8.75 12.56
N LEU A 178 16.90 7.60 12.02
CA LEU A 178 17.16 7.24 10.62
C LEU A 178 16.39 8.16 9.66
N LEU A 179 15.13 8.48 9.99
CA LEU A 179 14.30 9.41 9.24
C LEU A 179 14.91 10.82 9.24
N ASP A 180 15.30 11.35 10.41
CA ASP A 180 15.90 12.66 10.53
C ASP A 180 17.16 12.79 9.68
N LYS A 181 18.06 11.81 9.81
CA LYS A 181 19.27 11.74 9.01
C LYS A 181 18.98 11.62 7.51
N ALA A 182 17.92 10.91 7.11
CA ALA A 182 17.53 10.79 5.71
C ALA A 182 17.04 12.12 5.15
N ILE A 183 16.24 12.86 5.91
CA ILE A 183 15.76 14.21 5.52
C ILE A 183 16.92 15.18 5.41
N ASP A 184 17.88 15.13 6.33
CA ASP A 184 19.08 15.98 6.30
C ASP A 184 20.01 15.66 5.11
N GLN A 185 20.01 14.42 4.63
CA GLN A 185 20.82 13.97 3.48
C GLN A 185 20.15 14.21 2.13
N ALA A 186 18.82 14.32 2.11
CA ALA A 186 18.05 14.51 0.88
C ALA A 186 18.09 15.97 0.42
N GLU A 187 18.02 16.18 -0.91
CA GLU A 187 17.86 17.50 -1.52
C GLU A 187 16.43 18.03 -1.34
N HIS A 188 15.44 17.11 -1.33
CA HIS A 188 14.04 17.41 -1.12
C HIS A 188 13.65 17.28 0.35
N SER A 189 12.91 18.28 0.87
CA SER A 189 12.36 18.22 2.23
C SER A 189 10.85 18.06 2.20
N PRO A 190 10.26 17.12 2.96
CA PRO A 190 8.82 17.04 3.12
C PRO A 190 8.29 18.24 3.89
N ASN A 191 7.04 18.64 3.65
CA ASN A 191 6.40 19.73 4.37
C ASN A 191 6.20 19.39 5.85
N PHE A 192 5.91 18.13 6.16
CA PHE A 192 5.73 17.64 7.52
C PHE A 192 5.94 16.12 7.62
N CYS A 193 6.11 15.66 8.87
CA CYS A 193 6.12 14.23 9.20
C CYS A 193 5.03 13.92 10.23
N VAL A 194 4.41 12.74 10.13
CA VAL A 194 3.50 12.21 11.16
C VAL A 194 4.15 10.99 11.78
N ILE A 195 4.32 11.01 13.09
CA ILE A 195 5.06 9.99 13.84
C ILE A 195 4.09 9.19 14.73
N PHE A 196 3.96 7.90 14.42
CA PHE A 196 3.27 6.96 15.30
C PHE A 196 4.20 6.54 16.44
N GLN A 197 3.89 7.00 17.65
CA GLN A 197 4.67 6.67 18.85
C GLN A 197 4.36 5.26 19.33
N ARG A 198 5.37 4.42 19.42
CA ARG A 198 5.24 3.05 19.93
C ARG A 198 5.68 2.99 21.38
N ASP A 199 5.00 2.15 22.18
CA ASP A 199 5.26 2.01 23.62
C ASP A 199 6.70 1.57 23.93
N GLU A 200 7.31 0.80 23.01
CA GLU A 200 8.65 0.26 23.21
C GLU A 200 9.75 1.32 23.13
N LEU A 201 9.54 2.37 22.35
CA LEU A 201 10.44 3.50 22.24
C LEU A 201 9.71 4.71 21.65
N GLN A 202 9.52 5.73 22.45
CA GLN A 202 9.03 7.03 21.99
C GLN A 202 10.19 7.86 21.44
N ALA A 203 9.93 8.61 20.39
CA ALA A 203 10.93 9.44 19.73
C ALA A 203 10.66 10.93 19.98
N PRO A 204 11.70 11.76 20.12
CA PRO A 204 11.53 13.22 20.16
C PRO A 204 11.01 13.73 18.82
N LEU A 205 10.10 14.71 18.87
CA LEU A 205 9.53 15.35 17.70
C LEU A 205 10.23 16.67 17.41
N VAL A 206 10.51 16.95 16.14
CA VAL A 206 11.05 18.24 15.68
C VAL A 206 9.91 19.24 15.55
N VAL A 207 9.95 20.29 16.36
CA VAL A 207 8.92 21.35 16.38
C VAL A 207 8.79 22.02 15.00
N GLY A 208 7.55 22.15 14.54
CA GLY A 208 7.24 22.78 13.24
C GLY A 208 7.32 21.83 12.04
N ARG A 209 7.87 20.59 12.21
CA ARG A 209 7.92 19.59 11.16
C ARG A 209 7.14 18.32 11.53
N ASP A 210 7.28 17.83 12.78
CA ASP A 210 6.77 16.55 13.20
C ASP A 210 5.48 16.70 14.02
N TYR A 211 4.51 15.88 13.72
CA TYR A 211 3.25 15.76 14.44
C TYR A 211 3.13 14.37 15.04
N GLU A 212 2.64 14.29 16.27
CA GLU A 212 2.26 13.02 16.85
C GLU A 212 0.98 12.46 16.16
N TRP A 213 0.91 11.15 15.97
CA TRP A 213 -0.15 10.49 15.21
C TRP A 213 -1.56 10.76 15.71
N ASP A 214 -1.79 10.64 17.02
CA ASP A 214 -3.12 10.82 17.60
C ASP A 214 -3.50 12.30 17.66
N ASP A 215 -2.56 13.18 17.98
CA ASP A 215 -2.76 14.63 17.96
C ASP A 215 -3.05 15.15 16.55
N PHE A 216 -2.39 14.60 15.53
CA PHE A 216 -2.57 14.98 14.14
C PHE A 216 -4.01 14.76 13.64
N GLN A 217 -4.68 13.71 14.15
CA GLN A 217 -6.02 13.36 13.72
C GLN A 217 -7.14 13.60 14.77
N LYS A 218 -6.83 14.20 15.91
CA LYS A 218 -7.80 14.31 17.03
C LYS A 218 -9.12 14.99 16.66
N ASP A 219 -9.05 16.07 15.86
CA ASP A 219 -10.21 16.86 15.43
C ASP A 219 -10.76 16.40 14.07
N SER A 220 -10.30 15.25 13.57
CA SER A 220 -10.67 14.74 12.26
C SER A 220 -12.04 14.10 12.26
N THR A 221 -12.76 14.34 11.16
CA THR A 221 -14.06 13.74 10.85
C THR A 221 -13.92 12.69 9.74
N GLU A 222 -15.04 12.14 9.29
CA GLU A 222 -15.06 11.26 8.12
C GLU A 222 -15.00 12.06 6.82
N ILE A 223 -14.28 11.53 5.83
CA ILE A 223 -14.17 12.12 4.48
C ILE A 223 -14.55 11.06 3.43
N PRO A 224 -15.29 11.41 2.38
CA PRO A 224 -15.61 10.48 1.29
C PRO A 224 -14.37 10.10 0.47
N CYS A 225 -14.51 9.01 -0.31
CA CYS A 225 -13.49 8.62 -1.27
C CYS A 225 -13.47 9.57 -2.48
N VAL A 226 -12.28 10.01 -2.88
CA VAL A 226 -12.09 10.84 -4.07
C VAL A 226 -12.01 9.94 -5.31
N PRO A 227 -12.84 10.15 -6.35
CA PRO A 227 -12.72 9.44 -7.60
C PRO A 227 -11.38 9.72 -8.30
N VAL A 228 -10.73 8.69 -8.81
CA VAL A 228 -9.52 8.80 -9.60
C VAL A 228 -9.70 8.06 -10.93
N LEU A 229 -9.01 8.52 -11.97
CA LEU A 229 -8.98 7.82 -13.26
C LEU A 229 -8.28 6.46 -13.12
N GLY A 230 -8.69 5.49 -13.92
CA GLY A 230 -8.07 4.16 -13.90
C GLY A 230 -6.56 4.18 -14.17
N SER A 231 -6.08 5.16 -14.92
CA SER A 231 -4.66 5.39 -15.21
C SER A 231 -3.91 6.20 -14.14
N ASP A 232 -4.62 6.81 -13.18
CA ASP A 232 -3.96 7.60 -12.13
C ASP A 232 -3.10 6.68 -11.25
N PRO A 233 -1.91 7.13 -10.82
CA PRO A 233 -1.05 6.36 -9.93
C PRO A 233 -1.70 6.09 -8.57
N LEU A 234 -1.58 4.85 -8.09
CA LEU A 234 -1.98 4.46 -6.75
C LEU A 234 -0.80 4.48 -5.78
N TYR A 235 0.31 3.87 -6.18
CA TYR A 235 1.52 3.82 -5.36
C TYR A 235 2.81 3.69 -6.18
N ILE A 236 3.93 3.97 -5.53
CA ILE A 236 5.28 3.75 -6.04
C ILE A 236 5.95 2.66 -5.22
N LEU A 237 6.44 1.60 -5.88
CA LEU A 237 7.21 0.53 -5.26
C LEU A 237 8.64 0.57 -5.77
N TYR A 238 9.59 0.79 -4.87
CA TYR A 238 11.02 0.77 -5.21
C TYR A 238 11.57 -0.65 -5.21
N THR A 239 12.23 -1.00 -6.30
CA THR A 239 12.97 -2.26 -6.44
C THR A 239 14.47 -1.99 -6.46
N SER A 240 15.26 -2.96 -5.99
CA SER A 240 16.72 -2.94 -6.12
C SER A 240 17.07 -3.07 -7.60
N GLY A 241 17.32 -1.95 -8.28
CA GLY A 241 17.69 -1.97 -9.69
C GLY A 241 19.03 -2.70 -9.92
N THR A 242 19.19 -3.31 -11.10
CA THR A 242 20.44 -3.95 -11.54
C THR A 242 21.64 -2.98 -11.61
N THR A 243 21.35 -1.67 -11.57
CA THR A 243 22.36 -0.58 -11.66
C THR A 243 22.75 0.00 -10.30
N GLY A 244 22.29 -0.59 -9.19
CA GLY A 244 22.56 -0.09 -7.83
C GLY A 244 21.67 1.08 -7.38
N GLN A 245 20.98 1.76 -8.30
CA GLN A 245 20.02 2.79 -7.95
C GLN A 245 18.60 2.20 -7.84
N PRO A 246 17.84 2.53 -6.78
CA PRO A 246 16.45 2.10 -6.64
C PRO A 246 15.62 2.62 -7.82
N LYS A 247 14.75 1.75 -8.37
CA LYS A 247 13.83 2.12 -9.46
C LYS A 247 12.40 2.14 -8.92
N GLY A 248 11.73 3.29 -9.01
CA GLY A 248 10.34 3.45 -8.63
C GLY A 248 9.39 2.89 -9.70
N VAL A 249 8.72 1.79 -9.39
CA VAL A 249 7.67 1.23 -10.24
C VAL A 249 6.35 1.88 -9.85
N VAL A 250 5.78 2.68 -10.75
CA VAL A 250 4.48 3.32 -10.55
C VAL A 250 3.37 2.35 -10.94
N ARG A 251 2.47 2.07 -10.01
CA ARG A 251 1.30 1.22 -10.25
C ARG A 251 0.05 2.07 -10.47
N PRO A 252 -0.63 1.92 -11.63
CA PRO A 252 -1.91 2.59 -11.87
C PRO A 252 -3.04 1.96 -11.05
N THR A 253 -4.09 2.72 -10.82
CA THR A 253 -5.17 2.33 -9.90
C THR A 253 -6.01 1.17 -10.44
N ALA A 254 -6.62 1.31 -11.61
CA ALA A 254 -7.65 0.37 -12.04
C ALA A 254 -7.10 -0.98 -12.49
N GLY A 255 -6.07 -0.97 -13.36
CA GLY A 255 -5.47 -2.23 -13.83
C GLY A 255 -4.94 -3.08 -12.70
N HIS A 256 -4.33 -2.44 -11.69
CA HIS A 256 -3.85 -3.12 -10.48
C HIS A 256 -5.01 -3.69 -9.66
N LEU A 257 -6.05 -2.90 -9.41
CA LEU A 257 -7.22 -3.33 -8.63
C LEU A 257 -7.94 -4.52 -9.26
N VAL A 258 -8.21 -4.46 -10.58
CA VAL A 258 -8.87 -5.56 -11.30
C VAL A 258 -8.00 -6.82 -11.30
N SER A 259 -6.70 -6.69 -11.56
CA SER A 259 -5.79 -7.82 -11.58
C SER A 259 -5.64 -8.48 -10.20
N LEU A 260 -5.57 -7.71 -9.12
CA LEU A 260 -5.52 -8.27 -7.76
C LEU A 260 -6.80 -9.01 -7.40
N MET A 261 -7.96 -8.43 -7.68
CA MET A 261 -9.25 -9.09 -7.42
C MET A 261 -9.35 -10.42 -8.19
N TRP A 262 -8.98 -10.41 -9.46
CA TRP A 262 -8.98 -11.61 -10.29
C TRP A 262 -7.99 -12.66 -9.78
N THR A 263 -6.77 -12.24 -9.41
CA THR A 263 -5.71 -13.12 -8.92
C THR A 263 -6.07 -13.77 -7.59
N MET A 264 -6.62 -13.01 -6.65
CA MET A 264 -7.05 -13.58 -5.36
C MET A 264 -8.06 -14.71 -5.55
N LYS A 265 -9.06 -14.51 -6.43
CA LYS A 265 -10.09 -15.50 -6.68
C LYS A 265 -9.58 -16.70 -7.51
N ASN A 266 -8.87 -16.44 -8.60
CA ASN A 266 -8.62 -17.48 -9.63
C ASN A 266 -7.25 -18.14 -9.48
N PHE A 267 -6.29 -17.47 -8.86
CA PHE A 267 -4.94 -18.01 -8.65
C PHE A 267 -4.73 -18.52 -7.23
N PHE A 268 -5.10 -17.73 -6.24
CA PHE A 268 -4.99 -18.12 -4.83
C PHE A 268 -6.19 -18.91 -4.31
N GLY A 269 -7.32 -18.91 -5.03
CA GLY A 269 -8.54 -19.58 -4.61
C GLY A 269 -9.15 -18.99 -3.33
N ALA A 270 -8.85 -17.73 -3.04
CA ALA A 270 -9.35 -17.07 -1.85
C ALA A 270 -10.81 -16.66 -2.01
N ASP A 271 -11.65 -17.14 -1.12
CA ASP A 271 -13.07 -16.81 -1.03
C ASP A 271 -13.34 -15.78 0.08
N PRO A 272 -14.51 -15.09 0.04
CA PRO A 272 -14.95 -14.28 1.17
C PRO A 272 -14.99 -15.14 2.44
N ASP A 273 -14.42 -14.64 3.53
CA ASP A 273 -14.28 -15.29 4.84
C ASP A 273 -12.99 -16.10 5.04
N ASP A 274 -12.19 -16.31 4.00
CA ASP A 274 -10.86 -16.89 4.15
C ASP A 274 -9.90 -15.90 4.82
N VAL A 275 -8.99 -16.46 5.61
CA VAL A 275 -7.86 -15.70 6.15
C VAL A 275 -6.66 -15.86 5.21
N PHE A 276 -6.31 -14.79 4.54
CA PHE A 276 -5.15 -14.75 3.65
C PHE A 276 -3.91 -14.23 4.39
N TRP A 277 -2.87 -15.04 4.40
CA TRP A 277 -1.56 -14.67 4.93
C TRP A 277 -0.47 -15.10 3.96
N ALA A 278 0.30 -14.12 3.45
CA ALA A 278 1.44 -14.38 2.57
C ALA A 278 2.74 -14.17 3.35
N CYS A 279 3.47 -15.26 3.60
CA CYS A 279 4.81 -15.23 4.16
C CYS A 279 5.80 -15.76 3.13
N LEU A 280 6.56 -14.88 2.50
CA LEU A 280 7.47 -15.25 1.41
C LEU A 280 8.53 -16.25 1.83
N LEU A 281 9.02 -16.19 3.08
CA LEU A 281 10.05 -17.09 3.57
C LEU A 281 9.57 -18.52 3.83
N TYR A 282 8.30 -18.68 4.25
CA TYR A 282 7.75 -19.98 4.61
C TYR A 282 6.83 -20.59 3.57
N THR A 283 6.08 -19.74 2.85
CA THR A 283 5.04 -20.20 1.92
C THR A 283 5.47 -20.17 0.46
N SER A 284 6.55 -19.47 0.12
CA SER A 284 7.11 -19.39 -1.23
C SER A 284 8.61 -19.74 -1.23
N PRO A 285 9.01 -20.97 -0.87
CA PRO A 285 10.41 -21.35 -0.89
C PRO A 285 10.95 -21.27 -2.33
N SER A 286 11.96 -20.44 -2.53
CA SER A 286 12.66 -20.28 -3.80
C SER A 286 13.96 -21.09 -3.78
N PRO A 287 14.41 -21.65 -4.91
CA PRO A 287 15.77 -22.21 -5.04
C PRO A 287 16.89 -21.23 -4.67
N ARG A 288 16.58 -19.91 -4.64
CA ARG A 288 17.50 -18.85 -4.20
C ARG A 288 17.49 -18.63 -2.69
N ASP A 289 16.55 -19.23 -1.96
CA ASP A 289 16.52 -19.10 -0.50
C ASP A 289 17.75 -19.81 0.09
N ARG A 290 18.40 -19.15 1.03
CA ARG A 290 19.68 -19.59 1.59
C ARG A 290 19.68 -21.03 2.14
N THR A 291 18.53 -21.54 2.54
CA THR A 291 18.34 -22.90 3.05
C THR A 291 18.21 -23.96 1.94
N ARG A 292 17.97 -23.55 0.69
CA ARG A 292 17.81 -24.45 -0.47
C ARG A 292 18.81 -24.20 -1.61
N SER A 293 19.72 -23.22 -1.45
CA SER A 293 20.69 -22.86 -2.48
C SER A 293 21.90 -23.80 -2.61
N ARG A 294 21.88 -24.96 -1.98
CA ARG A 294 22.79 -26.06 -2.30
C ARG A 294 22.26 -26.84 -3.50
N MET A 295 22.32 -26.24 -4.68
CA MET A 295 22.38 -27.04 -5.89
C MET A 295 23.71 -27.80 -5.88
N PRO A 296 23.72 -29.12 -6.11
CA PRO A 296 24.96 -29.84 -6.32
C PRO A 296 25.73 -29.19 -7.47
N SER A 297 26.98 -28.83 -7.25
CA SER A 297 27.88 -28.28 -8.28
C SER A 297 28.40 -29.38 -9.22
N SER A 298 27.46 -30.20 -9.76
CA SER A 298 27.83 -31.24 -10.71
C SER A 298 26.61 -31.66 -11.52
N ALA A 299 26.45 -31.02 -12.64
CA ALA A 299 26.05 -31.63 -13.90
C ALA A 299 26.42 -30.70 -15.04
#